data_6cb46066552cdc0f04d5595e524b0e77
#
_entry.id   6cb46066552cdc0f04d5595e524b0e77
#
_cell.length_a   1.000
_cell.length_b   1.000
_cell.length_c   1.000
_cell.angle_alpha   90.00
_cell.angle_beta   90.00
_cell.angle_gamma   90.00
#
_symmetry.space_group_name_H-M   'P 1'
#
loop_
_entity.id
_entity.type
_entity.pdbx_description
1 polymer ?
#
loop_
_entity_poly.entity_id
_entity_poly.type
_entity_poly.pdbx_seq_one_letter_code
_entity_poly.pdbx_strand_id
1 'polypeptide(L)'
;MITAWQQQNLTAIHRRLAVVKRLPTGVVFERKSQYNHVIVRKTSDQLLLCYRHDRHRTEEVESRLDPENPLALLSDYTQAMLLALAWQSAPQRALLLGLGGGRLQMVLHHYLEHLDLYTVELDPVVVEVAQRFFAWEVDQRQHITVKDGRDYLRGFPTEAPYDVILLDAFQVSGIPVHLCTREFFAECRENLTAGGIVVTNLHASTSIYDSIRKTFAASFRSTTAFRLFGGNVIVVGSENERLALAEIRERIAVVQERYGFNFSLPELARGGASGASYRQSAPILRDAYTLMGEMPPPTTRR
;
A
#
# COMPACT_ATOMS: atom_id res chain seq x y z
N MET A 1 -13.30 -3.03 -23.28
CA MET A 1 -12.98 -4.40 -23.82
C MET A 1 -11.74 -4.90 -23.10
N ILE A 2 -11.74 -6.17 -22.70
CA ILE A 2 -10.57 -6.82 -22.06
C ILE A 2 -9.49 -6.98 -23.12
N THR A 3 -8.26 -6.57 -22.83
CA THR A 3 -7.13 -6.67 -23.76
C THR A 3 -6.60 -8.11 -23.84
N ALA A 4 -5.79 -8.41 -24.85
CA ALA A 4 -5.12 -9.71 -24.97
C ALA A 4 -4.20 -9.98 -23.78
N TRP A 5 -3.49 -8.94 -23.32
CA TRP A 5 -2.66 -9.00 -22.11
C TRP A 5 -3.47 -9.36 -20.86
N GLN A 6 -4.57 -8.64 -20.62
CA GLN A 6 -5.42 -8.88 -19.45
C GLN A 6 -5.97 -10.33 -19.43
N GLN A 7 -6.39 -10.84 -20.58
CA GLN A 7 -6.87 -12.21 -20.69
C GLN A 7 -5.77 -13.24 -20.42
N GLN A 8 -4.58 -13.02 -20.99
CA GLN A 8 -3.42 -13.90 -20.75
C GLN A 8 -2.97 -13.87 -19.29
N ASN A 9 -2.86 -12.69 -18.71
CA ASN A 9 -2.46 -12.51 -17.32
C ASN A 9 -3.46 -13.16 -16.35
N LEU A 10 -4.76 -12.94 -16.54
CA LEU A 10 -5.79 -13.57 -15.70
C LEU A 10 -5.75 -15.10 -15.79
N THR A 11 -5.55 -15.65 -16.99
CA THR A 11 -5.37 -17.10 -17.20
C THR A 11 -4.16 -17.62 -16.44
N ALA A 12 -3.04 -16.90 -16.46
CA ALA A 12 -1.82 -17.26 -15.73
C ALA A 12 -2.04 -17.22 -14.19
N ILE A 13 -2.76 -16.21 -13.69
CA ILE A 13 -3.15 -16.10 -12.28
C ILE A 13 -3.99 -17.31 -11.86
N HIS A 14 -5.05 -17.65 -12.60
CA HIS A 14 -5.89 -18.80 -12.29
C HIS A 14 -5.12 -20.12 -12.33
N ARG A 15 -4.19 -20.29 -13.25
CA ARG A 15 -3.32 -21.48 -13.31
C ARG A 15 -2.48 -21.62 -12.05
N ARG A 16 -1.88 -20.53 -11.56
CA ARG A 16 -1.11 -20.55 -10.29
C ARG A 16 -2.01 -20.87 -9.10
N LEU A 17 -3.22 -20.34 -9.05
CA LEU A 17 -4.19 -20.57 -7.98
C LEU A 17 -4.80 -21.99 -8.01
N ALA A 18 -4.71 -22.72 -9.11
CA ALA A 18 -5.28 -24.07 -9.19
C ALA A 18 -4.72 -25.04 -8.13
N VAL A 19 -3.44 -24.90 -7.76
CA VAL A 19 -2.83 -25.68 -6.66
C VAL A 19 -3.36 -25.23 -5.31
N VAL A 20 -3.49 -23.92 -5.11
CA VAL A 20 -3.96 -23.33 -3.86
C VAL A 20 -5.42 -23.67 -3.56
N LYS A 21 -6.26 -23.73 -4.58
CA LYS A 21 -7.67 -24.13 -4.47
C LYS A 21 -7.84 -25.54 -3.89
N ARG A 22 -6.88 -26.44 -4.13
CA ARG A 22 -6.91 -27.84 -3.65
C ARG A 22 -6.39 -28.03 -2.22
N LEU A 23 -5.79 -27.01 -1.62
CA LEU A 23 -5.32 -27.08 -0.24
C LEU A 23 -6.50 -27.26 0.72
N PRO A 24 -6.31 -27.98 1.84
CA PRO A 24 -7.35 -28.11 2.87
C PRO A 24 -7.62 -26.77 3.54
N THR A 25 -8.79 -26.61 4.14
CA THR A 25 -9.09 -25.49 5.03
C THR A 25 -8.26 -25.56 6.32
N GLY A 26 -7.94 -24.42 6.90
CA GLY A 26 -7.09 -24.32 8.09
C GLY A 26 -5.78 -23.61 7.82
N VAL A 27 -4.79 -23.80 8.67
CA VAL A 27 -3.43 -23.28 8.49
C VAL A 27 -2.71 -24.12 7.43
N VAL A 28 -2.33 -23.51 6.33
CA VAL A 28 -1.65 -24.17 5.21
C VAL A 28 -0.15 -23.81 5.13
N PHE A 29 0.25 -22.80 5.89
CA PHE A 29 1.64 -22.40 6.07
C PHE A 29 1.80 -21.64 7.39
N GLU A 30 2.90 -21.88 8.08
CA GLU A 30 3.29 -21.15 9.29
C GLU A 30 4.82 -21.11 9.38
N ARG A 31 5.37 -19.90 9.53
CA ARG A 31 6.82 -19.70 9.73
C ARG A 31 7.08 -18.41 10.48
N LYS A 32 8.00 -18.48 11.43
CA LYS A 32 8.53 -17.30 12.12
C LYS A 32 9.79 -16.83 11.38
N SER A 33 9.78 -15.59 10.94
CA SER A 33 10.96 -14.87 10.42
C SER A 33 11.57 -14.03 11.56
N GLN A 34 12.61 -13.27 11.24
CA GLN A 34 13.15 -12.28 12.18
C GLN A 34 12.24 -11.04 12.35
N TYR A 35 11.25 -10.86 11.47
CA TYR A 35 10.34 -9.71 11.45
C TYR A 35 8.93 -10.06 11.93
N ASN A 36 8.39 -11.17 11.44
CA ASN A 36 6.99 -11.54 11.64
C ASN A 36 6.82 -13.03 11.95
N HIS A 37 5.72 -13.37 12.62
CA HIS A 37 5.23 -14.74 12.68
C HIS A 37 4.14 -14.90 11.62
N VAL A 38 4.55 -15.36 10.43
CA VAL A 38 3.73 -15.42 9.22
C VAL A 38 2.89 -16.68 9.18
N ILE A 39 1.59 -16.53 8.96
CA ILE A 39 0.62 -17.62 8.83
C ILE A 39 -0.18 -17.42 7.56
N VAL A 40 -0.34 -18.49 6.76
CA VAL A 40 -1.34 -18.51 5.70
C VAL A 40 -2.47 -19.46 6.12
N ARG A 41 -3.68 -18.91 6.13
CA ARG A 41 -4.88 -19.64 6.46
C ARG A 41 -5.80 -19.71 5.25
N LYS A 42 -6.29 -20.89 4.92
CA LYS A 42 -7.35 -21.08 3.93
C LYS A 42 -8.68 -21.26 4.62
N THR A 43 -9.68 -20.49 4.23
CA THR A 43 -11.09 -20.69 4.55
C THR A 43 -11.80 -21.42 3.41
N SER A 44 -13.12 -21.56 3.45
CA SER A 44 -13.92 -22.12 2.35
C SER A 44 -13.78 -21.31 1.05
N ASP A 45 -13.63 -19.99 1.18
CA ASP A 45 -13.76 -19.01 0.10
C ASP A 45 -12.52 -18.09 -0.07
N GLN A 46 -11.62 -18.02 0.92
CA GLN A 46 -10.49 -17.09 0.90
C GLN A 46 -9.18 -17.72 1.33
N LEU A 47 -8.08 -17.06 0.91
CA LEU A 47 -6.79 -17.17 1.56
C LEU A 47 -6.51 -15.90 2.35
N LEU A 48 -5.98 -16.09 3.55
CA LEU A 48 -5.62 -15.02 4.47
C LEU A 48 -4.12 -15.11 4.75
N LEU A 49 -3.40 -14.01 4.54
CA LEU A 49 -2.10 -13.80 5.15
C LEU A 49 -2.32 -13.15 6.50
N CYS A 50 -1.80 -13.76 7.54
CA CYS A 50 -1.94 -13.25 8.90
C CYS A 50 -0.57 -13.10 9.56
N TYR A 51 -0.45 -12.10 10.43
CA TYR A 51 0.64 -12.01 11.39
C TYR A 51 0.13 -12.34 12.78
N ARG A 52 0.87 -13.18 13.51
CA ARG A 52 0.54 -13.54 14.91
C ARG A 52 1.35 -12.70 15.88
N HIS A 53 0.66 -12.09 16.81
CA HIS A 53 1.28 -11.39 17.92
C HIS A 53 1.76 -12.37 19.00
N ASP A 54 3.06 -12.42 19.25
CA ASP A 54 3.64 -13.35 20.24
C ASP A 54 3.06 -13.16 21.65
N ARG A 55 2.76 -11.91 22.06
CA ARG A 55 2.26 -11.59 23.41
C ARG A 55 0.79 -11.97 23.63
N HIS A 56 -0.05 -11.84 22.63
CA HIS A 56 -1.51 -12.01 22.79
C HIS A 56 -2.06 -13.24 22.07
N ARG A 57 -1.23 -13.92 21.28
CA ARG A 57 -1.61 -15.05 20.40
C ARG A 57 -2.77 -14.71 19.44
N THR A 58 -3.02 -13.43 19.22
CA THR A 58 -4.01 -12.96 18.25
C THR A 58 -3.40 -12.93 16.86
N GLU A 59 -4.18 -13.31 15.87
CA GLU A 59 -3.80 -13.21 14.46
C GLU A 59 -4.45 -11.96 13.87
N GLU A 60 -3.66 -11.13 13.21
CA GLU A 60 -4.10 -9.97 12.46
C GLU A 60 -4.01 -10.29 10.97
N VAL A 61 -5.07 -9.96 10.23
CA VAL A 61 -5.15 -10.28 8.79
C VAL A 61 -4.57 -9.13 8.00
N GLU A 62 -3.45 -9.40 7.32
CA GLU A 62 -2.71 -8.44 6.50
C GLU A 62 -3.16 -8.43 5.03
N SER A 63 -3.53 -9.60 4.51
CA SER A 63 -4.00 -9.72 3.13
C SER A 63 -5.07 -10.79 2.97
N ARG A 64 -5.98 -10.53 2.02
CA ARG A 64 -7.08 -11.43 1.65
C ARG A 64 -7.07 -11.67 0.16
N LEU A 65 -7.31 -12.91 -0.25
CA LEU A 65 -7.48 -13.31 -1.65
C LEU A 65 -8.71 -14.19 -1.77
N ASP A 66 -9.61 -13.84 -2.67
CA ASP A 66 -10.62 -14.74 -3.20
C ASP A 66 -10.03 -15.48 -4.42
N PRO A 67 -9.80 -16.81 -4.35
CA PRO A 67 -9.21 -17.55 -5.47
C PRO A 67 -10.13 -17.64 -6.68
N GLU A 68 -11.45 -17.46 -6.53
CA GLU A 68 -12.40 -17.46 -7.64
C GLU A 68 -12.44 -16.09 -8.33
N ASN A 69 -12.19 -15.00 -7.57
CA ASN A 69 -12.13 -13.65 -8.08
C ASN A 69 -10.79 -12.98 -7.71
N PRO A 70 -9.68 -13.42 -8.33
CA PRO A 70 -8.34 -13.05 -7.88
C PRO A 70 -7.97 -11.57 -8.07
N LEU A 71 -8.71 -10.81 -8.82
CA LEU A 71 -8.50 -9.36 -9.00
C LEU A 71 -9.37 -8.52 -8.05
N ALA A 72 -10.22 -9.14 -7.23
CA ALA A 72 -10.94 -8.41 -6.20
C ALA A 72 -9.99 -7.97 -5.09
N LEU A 73 -9.97 -6.67 -4.80
CA LEU A 73 -9.35 -6.11 -3.61
C LEU A 73 -10.38 -6.15 -2.48
N LEU A 74 -10.24 -7.13 -1.57
CA LEU A 74 -11.21 -7.38 -0.50
C LEU A 74 -11.07 -6.41 0.69
N SER A 75 -10.06 -5.57 0.68
CA SER A 75 -9.83 -4.53 1.70
C SER A 75 -10.04 -3.16 1.09
N ASP A 76 -10.95 -2.38 1.66
CA ASP A 76 -11.32 -1.05 1.12
C ASP A 76 -10.13 -0.11 0.99
N TYR A 77 -9.14 -0.23 1.91
CA TYR A 77 -7.96 0.63 1.85
C TYR A 77 -7.10 0.35 0.62
N THR A 78 -6.96 -0.90 0.20
CA THR A 78 -6.19 -1.24 -1.02
C THR A 78 -6.87 -0.71 -2.27
N GLN A 79 -8.21 -0.75 -2.32
CA GLN A 79 -8.97 -0.11 -3.39
C GLN A 79 -8.76 1.42 -3.36
N ALA A 80 -8.82 2.03 -2.17
CA ALA A 80 -8.68 3.47 -2.00
C ALA A 80 -7.27 3.99 -2.32
N MET A 81 -6.23 3.17 -2.22
CA MET A 81 -4.89 3.56 -2.67
C MET A 81 -4.83 3.83 -4.17
N LEU A 82 -5.73 3.23 -4.98
CA LEU A 82 -5.84 3.53 -6.41
C LEU A 82 -6.47 4.92 -6.69
N LEU A 83 -6.99 5.63 -5.68
CA LEU A 83 -7.36 7.05 -5.83
C LEU A 83 -6.16 7.92 -6.22
N ALA A 84 -4.93 7.45 -6.01
CA ALA A 84 -3.69 8.00 -6.56
C ALA A 84 -3.76 8.32 -8.05
N LEU A 85 -4.52 7.52 -8.80
CA LEU A 85 -4.69 7.67 -10.25
C LEU A 85 -5.44 8.96 -10.65
N ALA A 86 -6.04 9.69 -9.70
CA ALA A 86 -6.55 11.03 -9.96
C ALA A 86 -5.41 12.06 -10.21
N TRP A 87 -4.24 11.82 -9.67
CA TRP A 87 -3.04 12.65 -9.84
C TRP A 87 -2.14 12.14 -10.97
N GLN A 88 -2.02 10.82 -11.07
CA GLN A 88 -1.19 10.11 -12.04
C GLN A 88 -2.06 9.07 -12.76
N SER A 89 -2.79 9.50 -13.79
CA SER A 89 -3.79 8.66 -14.47
C SER A 89 -3.20 7.55 -15.34
N ALA A 90 -1.92 7.62 -15.67
CA ALA A 90 -1.20 6.62 -16.47
C ALA A 90 0.28 6.59 -16.05
N PRO A 91 0.59 6.22 -14.81
CA PRO A 91 1.96 6.15 -14.33
C PRO A 91 2.75 5.11 -15.13
N GLN A 92 4.03 5.40 -15.39
CA GLN A 92 4.94 4.47 -16.08
C GLN A 92 5.78 3.69 -15.07
N ARG A 93 6.08 4.28 -13.92
CA ARG A 93 6.89 3.66 -12.87
C ARG A 93 6.29 3.92 -11.50
N ALA A 94 6.06 2.85 -10.75
CA ALA A 94 5.60 2.96 -9.35
C ALA A 94 6.50 2.15 -8.42
N LEU A 95 6.76 2.71 -7.24
CA LEU A 95 7.41 2.04 -6.13
C LEU A 95 6.37 1.72 -5.06
N LEU A 96 6.37 0.48 -4.60
CA LEU A 96 5.56 0.03 -3.47
C LEU A 96 6.47 -0.39 -2.32
N LEU A 97 6.35 0.25 -1.18
CA LEU A 97 6.98 -0.18 0.07
C LEU A 97 5.99 -1.03 0.84
N GLY A 98 6.27 -2.33 0.90
CA GLY A 98 5.42 -3.39 1.40
C GLY A 98 4.81 -4.23 0.28
N LEU A 99 4.77 -5.56 0.48
CA LEU A 99 4.21 -6.52 -0.45
C LEU A 99 2.92 -7.14 0.10
N GLY A 100 2.96 -7.62 1.33
CA GLY A 100 1.88 -8.45 1.89
C GLY A 100 1.57 -9.64 0.98
N GLY A 101 0.31 -9.83 0.62
CA GLY A 101 -0.10 -10.85 -0.36
C GLY A 101 0.07 -10.41 -1.84
N GLY A 102 0.72 -9.29 -2.13
CA GLY A 102 0.91 -8.78 -3.49
C GLY A 102 -0.39 -8.37 -4.21
N ARG A 103 -1.43 -8.05 -3.44
CA ARG A 103 -2.76 -7.81 -3.98
C ARG A 103 -2.84 -6.55 -4.81
N LEU A 104 -2.34 -5.45 -4.25
CA LEU A 104 -2.32 -4.15 -4.93
C LEU A 104 -1.44 -4.20 -6.19
N GLN A 105 -0.26 -4.83 -6.07
CA GLN A 105 0.67 -5.05 -7.17
C GLN A 105 0.01 -5.82 -8.31
N MET A 106 -0.67 -6.93 -7.99
CA MET A 106 -1.35 -7.78 -8.99
C MET A 106 -2.43 -7.02 -9.75
N VAL A 107 -3.22 -6.19 -9.06
CA VAL A 107 -4.28 -5.39 -9.68
C VAL A 107 -3.69 -4.27 -10.55
N LEU A 108 -2.69 -3.54 -10.04
CA LEU A 108 -1.99 -2.53 -10.83
C LEU A 108 -1.35 -3.14 -12.09
N HIS A 109 -0.65 -4.27 -11.96
CA HIS A 109 -0.02 -4.98 -13.07
C HIS A 109 -1.02 -5.47 -14.13
N HIS A 110 -2.22 -5.90 -13.70
CA HIS A 110 -3.26 -6.38 -14.60
C HIS A 110 -3.90 -5.23 -15.40
N TYR A 111 -4.25 -4.14 -14.74
CA TYR A 111 -5.00 -3.06 -15.36
C TYR A 111 -4.12 -2.01 -16.05
N LEU A 112 -2.90 -1.77 -15.57
CA LEU A 112 -1.97 -0.78 -16.09
C LEU A 112 -0.85 -1.48 -16.86
N GLU A 113 -1.10 -1.79 -18.15
CA GLU A 113 -0.24 -2.65 -18.97
C GLU A 113 1.17 -2.09 -19.24
N HIS A 114 1.36 -0.78 -19.07
CA HIS A 114 2.65 -0.11 -19.31
C HIS A 114 3.36 0.30 -18.02
N LEU A 115 2.82 -0.09 -16.87
CA LEU A 115 3.37 0.27 -15.58
C LEU A 115 4.46 -0.71 -15.16
N ASP A 116 5.66 -0.20 -14.91
CA ASP A 116 6.73 -0.91 -14.23
C ASP A 116 6.59 -0.77 -12.72
N LEU A 117 6.40 -1.90 -12.04
CA LEU A 117 6.17 -2.00 -10.60
C LEU A 117 7.45 -2.44 -9.90
N TYR A 118 7.95 -1.60 -9.02
CA TYR A 118 9.05 -1.90 -8.12
C TYR A 118 8.49 -2.10 -6.72
N THR A 119 8.68 -3.27 -6.15
CA THR A 119 8.23 -3.57 -4.79
C THR A 119 9.44 -3.79 -3.90
N VAL A 120 9.41 -3.22 -2.71
CA VAL A 120 10.40 -3.45 -1.65
C VAL A 120 9.69 -4.08 -0.47
N GLU A 121 10.14 -5.26 -0.08
CA GLU A 121 9.60 -6.00 1.06
C GLU A 121 10.74 -6.33 2.03
N LEU A 122 10.51 -6.12 3.31
CA LEU A 122 11.51 -6.35 4.35
C LEU A 122 11.69 -7.84 4.66
N ASP A 123 10.58 -8.60 4.66
CA ASP A 123 10.53 -9.99 5.10
C ASP A 123 10.56 -10.96 3.90
N PRO A 124 11.66 -11.72 3.69
CA PRO A 124 11.73 -12.70 2.61
C PRO A 124 10.67 -13.81 2.73
N VAL A 125 10.15 -14.08 3.93
CA VAL A 125 9.08 -15.07 4.12
C VAL A 125 7.77 -14.55 3.54
N VAL A 126 7.51 -13.25 3.61
CA VAL A 126 6.34 -12.62 2.97
C VAL A 126 6.43 -12.72 1.46
N VAL A 127 7.61 -12.51 0.87
CA VAL A 127 7.83 -12.70 -0.57
C VAL A 127 7.54 -14.13 -0.99
N GLU A 128 8.08 -15.13 -0.27
CA GLU A 128 7.80 -16.57 -0.53
C GLU A 128 6.29 -16.85 -0.48
N VAL A 129 5.61 -16.31 0.53
CA VAL A 129 4.17 -16.51 0.72
C VAL A 129 3.37 -15.88 -0.43
N ALA A 130 3.69 -14.66 -0.84
CA ALA A 130 3.02 -13.99 -1.94
C ALA A 130 3.13 -14.78 -3.25
N GLN A 131 4.31 -15.30 -3.55
CA GLN A 131 4.55 -16.12 -4.74
C GLN A 131 3.84 -17.47 -4.67
N ARG A 132 3.94 -18.14 -3.53
CA ARG A 132 3.47 -19.52 -3.37
C ARG A 132 1.95 -19.63 -3.22
N PHE A 133 1.32 -18.68 -2.54
CA PHE A 133 -0.09 -18.79 -2.15
C PHE A 133 -1.00 -17.73 -2.76
N PHE A 134 -0.48 -16.53 -3.06
CA PHE A 134 -1.28 -15.41 -3.52
C PHE A 134 -1.17 -15.15 -5.02
N ALA A 135 -0.53 -16.07 -5.77
CA ALA A 135 -0.35 -16.01 -7.22
C ALA A 135 0.41 -14.76 -7.73
N TRP A 136 1.06 -14.01 -6.84
CA TRP A 136 1.94 -12.92 -7.24
C TRP A 136 3.23 -13.48 -7.82
N GLU A 137 3.79 -12.83 -8.85
CA GLU A 137 4.98 -13.31 -9.55
C GLU A 137 5.81 -12.14 -10.06
N VAL A 138 7.13 -12.32 -10.06
CA VAL A 138 8.08 -11.41 -10.71
C VAL A 138 8.09 -11.69 -12.21
N ASP A 139 8.09 -10.63 -13.02
CA ASP A 139 8.23 -10.70 -14.47
C ASP A 139 9.01 -9.48 -15.01
N GLN A 140 8.86 -9.17 -16.28
CA GLN A 140 9.56 -8.04 -16.91
C GLN A 140 9.12 -6.67 -16.37
N ARG A 141 7.91 -6.57 -15.78
CA ARG A 141 7.32 -5.34 -15.25
C ARG A 141 7.03 -5.38 -13.74
N GLN A 142 7.20 -6.53 -13.10
CA GLN A 142 7.09 -6.68 -11.65
C GLN A 142 8.44 -7.06 -11.04
N HIS A 143 9.04 -6.13 -10.31
CA HIS A 143 10.34 -6.28 -9.68
C HIS A 143 10.19 -6.36 -8.17
N ILE A 144 11.06 -7.15 -7.52
CA ILE A 144 11.12 -7.27 -6.07
C ILE A 144 12.54 -7.06 -5.55
N THR A 145 12.66 -6.32 -4.47
CA THR A 145 13.89 -6.20 -3.69
C THR A 145 13.58 -6.51 -2.24
N VAL A 146 14.30 -7.46 -1.65
CA VAL A 146 14.21 -7.75 -0.21
C VAL A 146 15.18 -6.84 0.52
N LYS A 147 14.62 -5.77 1.12
CA LYS A 147 15.39 -4.73 1.82
C LYS A 147 14.47 -3.87 2.68
N ASP A 148 15.05 -3.11 3.62
CA ASP A 148 14.33 -1.99 4.23
C ASP A 148 13.97 -0.93 3.19
N GLY A 149 12.73 -0.42 3.25
CA GLY A 149 12.22 0.52 2.25
C GLY A 149 12.98 1.84 2.19
N ARG A 150 13.45 2.34 3.33
CA ARG A 150 14.23 3.58 3.39
C ARG A 150 15.66 3.39 2.90
N ASP A 151 16.29 2.26 3.26
CA ASP A 151 17.62 1.91 2.77
C ASP A 151 17.60 1.69 1.25
N TYR A 152 16.47 1.22 0.72
CA TYR A 152 16.28 1.13 -0.72
C TYR A 152 16.29 2.51 -1.37
N LEU A 153 15.47 3.45 -0.89
CA LEU A 153 15.40 4.82 -1.44
C LEU A 153 16.75 5.55 -1.38
N ARG A 154 17.52 5.37 -0.30
CA ARG A 154 18.86 5.98 -0.14
C ARG A 154 19.93 5.37 -1.03
N GLY A 155 19.82 4.08 -1.31
CA GLY A 155 20.83 3.32 -2.04
C GLY A 155 20.71 3.37 -3.56
N PHE A 156 19.61 3.88 -4.06
CA PHE A 156 19.34 4.01 -5.49
C PHE A 156 19.01 5.47 -5.82
N PRO A 157 20.02 6.35 -6.01
CA PRO A 157 19.78 7.59 -6.72
C PRO A 157 19.29 7.21 -8.11
N THR A 158 18.00 7.37 -8.34
CA THR A 158 17.36 6.82 -9.51
C THR A 158 17.70 7.63 -10.74
N GLU A 159 18.44 7.04 -11.67
CA GLU A 159 18.48 7.52 -13.06
C GLU A 159 17.08 7.56 -13.68
N ALA A 160 16.12 6.88 -13.05
CA ALA A 160 14.73 6.82 -13.46
C ALA A 160 13.79 6.93 -12.23
N PRO A 161 13.32 8.15 -11.86
CA PRO A 161 12.45 8.39 -10.73
C PRO A 161 11.05 7.79 -10.93
N TYR A 162 10.23 7.75 -9.86
CA TYR A 162 8.90 7.16 -9.84
C TYR A 162 7.80 8.22 -10.03
N ASP A 163 6.74 7.87 -10.74
CA ASP A 163 5.53 8.69 -10.84
C ASP A 163 4.68 8.58 -9.57
N VAL A 164 4.73 7.40 -8.94
CA VAL A 164 3.96 7.12 -7.72
C VAL A 164 4.82 6.30 -6.75
N ILE A 165 4.89 6.74 -5.49
CA ILE A 165 5.40 5.95 -4.39
C ILE A 165 4.24 5.61 -3.46
N LEU A 166 3.96 4.32 -3.27
CA LEU A 166 2.89 3.79 -2.42
C LEU A 166 3.50 3.21 -1.15
N LEU A 167 3.11 3.76 0.00
CA LEU A 167 3.59 3.35 1.33
C LEU A 167 2.51 2.51 2.01
N ASP A 168 2.69 1.20 2.01
CA ASP A 168 1.81 0.21 2.66
C ASP A 168 2.62 -0.77 3.52
N ALA A 169 3.63 -0.24 4.22
CA ALA A 169 4.54 -0.99 5.07
C ALA A 169 4.02 -1.04 6.50
N PHE A 170 3.25 -2.07 6.83
CA PHE A 170 2.76 -2.32 8.18
C PHE A 170 3.55 -3.47 8.83
N GLN A 171 3.77 -3.34 10.13
CA GLN A 171 4.24 -4.38 11.03
C GLN A 171 3.20 -4.57 12.13
N VAL A 172 3.30 -5.64 12.89
CA VAL A 172 2.49 -5.93 14.08
C VAL A 172 2.35 -4.73 15.04
N SER A 173 3.35 -3.85 15.08
CA SER A 173 3.38 -2.63 15.90
C SER A 173 2.84 -1.37 15.22
N GLY A 174 2.36 -1.47 13.98
CA GLY A 174 1.97 -0.34 13.13
C GLY A 174 3.03 0.03 12.09
N ILE A 175 2.97 1.26 11.56
CA ILE A 175 3.97 1.72 10.60
C ILE A 175 5.29 2.01 11.32
N PRO A 176 6.44 1.51 10.82
CA PRO A 176 7.75 1.81 11.39
C PRO A 176 8.03 3.32 11.40
N VAL A 177 8.42 3.86 12.57
CA VAL A 177 8.56 5.32 12.75
C VAL A 177 9.57 5.92 11.78
N HIS A 178 10.66 5.21 11.44
CA HIS A 178 11.67 5.67 10.49
C HIS A 178 11.13 5.87 9.05
N LEU A 179 9.97 5.28 8.73
CA LEU A 179 9.22 5.50 7.47
C LEU A 179 8.15 6.59 7.60
N CYS A 180 8.16 7.38 8.68
CA CYS A 180 7.18 8.42 8.95
C CYS A 180 7.82 9.78 9.27
N THR A 181 9.14 9.89 9.19
CA THR A 181 9.89 11.11 9.52
C THR A 181 9.87 12.11 8.35
N ARG A 182 10.12 13.38 8.68
CA ARG A 182 10.24 14.44 7.68
C ARG A 182 11.38 14.16 6.69
N GLU A 183 12.46 13.61 7.20
CA GLU A 183 13.64 13.23 6.42
C GLU A 183 13.29 12.10 5.44
N PHE A 184 12.55 11.07 5.88
CA PHE A 184 12.08 10.01 5.01
C PHE A 184 11.17 10.51 3.88
N PHE A 185 10.23 11.42 4.19
CA PHE A 185 9.37 11.99 3.13
C PHE A 185 10.15 12.91 2.18
N ALA A 186 11.25 13.55 2.63
CA ALA A 186 12.15 14.24 1.72
C ALA A 186 12.85 13.26 0.78
N GLU A 187 13.36 12.15 1.31
CA GLU A 187 13.96 11.05 0.51
C GLU A 187 12.94 10.47 -0.51
N CYS A 188 11.66 10.34 -0.14
CA CYS A 188 10.62 9.97 -1.10
C CYS A 188 10.49 10.99 -2.24
N ARG A 189 10.45 12.30 -1.93
CA ARG A 189 10.33 13.35 -2.95
C ARG A 189 11.50 13.40 -3.91
N GLU A 190 12.71 13.18 -3.44
CA GLU A 190 13.93 13.13 -4.25
C GLU A 190 13.90 11.99 -5.28
N ASN A 191 13.10 10.97 -5.02
CA ASN A 191 12.90 9.81 -5.90
C ASN A 191 11.65 9.92 -6.80
N LEU A 192 10.96 11.08 -6.83
CA LEU A 192 9.80 11.31 -7.69
C LEU A 192 10.15 12.02 -8.98
N THR A 193 9.39 11.71 -10.02
CA THR A 193 9.33 12.52 -11.26
C THR A 193 8.73 13.90 -10.96
N ALA A 194 8.93 14.85 -11.88
CA ALA A 194 8.19 16.12 -11.82
C ALA A 194 6.69 15.85 -11.89
N GLY A 195 5.97 16.26 -10.83
CA GLY A 195 4.53 15.97 -10.69
C GLY A 195 4.20 14.61 -10.08
N GLY A 196 5.20 13.81 -9.72
CA GLY A 196 5.01 12.56 -9.00
C GLY A 196 4.39 12.76 -7.61
N ILE A 197 3.87 11.68 -7.05
CA ILE A 197 3.12 11.69 -5.77
C ILE A 197 3.58 10.60 -4.81
N VAL A 198 3.39 10.85 -3.52
CA VAL A 198 3.50 9.85 -2.46
C VAL A 198 2.11 9.56 -1.91
N VAL A 199 1.77 8.29 -1.78
CA VAL A 199 0.51 7.84 -1.17
C VAL A 199 0.83 6.98 0.05
N THR A 200 0.17 7.25 1.16
CA THR A 200 0.36 6.44 2.38
C THR A 200 -0.98 5.95 2.91
N ASN A 201 -0.99 4.69 3.33
CA ASN A 201 -2.06 4.13 4.13
C ASN A 201 -1.74 4.36 5.61
N LEU A 202 -2.65 4.95 6.36
CA LEU A 202 -2.54 5.17 7.80
C LEU A 202 -3.77 4.60 8.49
N HIS A 203 -3.63 4.19 9.75
CA HIS A 203 -4.78 3.80 10.55
C HIS A 203 -5.00 4.80 11.69
N ALA A 204 -6.22 5.32 11.80
CA ALA A 204 -6.55 6.39 12.74
C ALA A 204 -6.44 6.00 14.23
N SER A 205 -6.36 4.70 14.56
CA SER A 205 -6.13 4.21 15.91
C SER A 205 -4.65 4.20 16.31
N THR A 206 -3.72 4.41 15.37
CA THR A 206 -2.29 4.46 15.66
C THR A 206 -2.01 5.59 16.65
N SER A 207 -1.28 5.31 17.74
CA SER A 207 -1.01 6.28 18.81
C SER A 207 -0.31 7.56 18.36
N ILE A 208 0.48 7.46 17.29
CA ILE A 208 1.21 8.58 16.67
C ILE A 208 0.55 9.10 15.38
N TYR A 209 -0.72 8.72 15.11
CA TYR A 209 -1.44 9.11 13.89
C TYR A 209 -1.37 10.60 13.60
N ASP A 210 -1.66 11.45 14.59
CA ASP A 210 -1.66 12.90 14.43
C ASP A 210 -0.27 13.43 14.04
N SER A 211 0.78 12.85 14.62
CA SER A 211 2.17 13.21 14.33
C SER A 211 2.57 12.80 12.91
N ILE A 212 2.21 11.59 12.48
CA ILE A 212 2.46 11.14 11.09
C ILE A 212 1.72 12.05 10.11
N ARG A 213 0.45 12.31 10.35
CA ARG A 213 -0.38 13.18 9.49
C ARG A 213 0.19 14.59 9.37
N LYS A 214 0.61 15.19 10.50
CA LYS A 214 1.24 16.51 10.50
C LYS A 214 2.58 16.51 9.78
N THR A 215 3.40 15.49 10.03
CA THR A 215 4.70 15.35 9.38
C THR A 215 4.54 15.23 7.86
N PHE A 216 3.61 14.38 7.42
CA PHE A 216 3.30 14.23 6.00
C PHE A 216 2.81 15.54 5.39
N ALA A 217 1.86 16.23 6.04
CA ALA A 217 1.33 17.50 5.56
C ALA A 217 2.40 18.62 5.49
N ALA A 218 3.38 18.60 6.40
CA ALA A 218 4.50 19.54 6.40
C ALA A 218 5.62 19.19 5.40
N SER A 219 5.54 18.01 4.77
CA SER A 219 6.57 17.52 3.84
C SER A 219 6.20 17.70 2.37
N PHE A 220 4.95 18.04 2.04
CA PHE A 220 4.46 18.24 0.68
C PHE A 220 3.75 19.57 0.53
N ARG A 221 3.82 20.17 -0.68
CA ARG A 221 3.12 21.43 -0.98
C ARG A 221 1.60 21.30 -0.84
N SER A 222 1.04 20.15 -1.23
CA SER A 222 -0.37 19.86 -1.06
C SER A 222 -0.60 18.43 -0.57
N THR A 223 -1.63 18.25 0.26
CA THR A 223 -2.05 16.93 0.70
C THR A 223 -3.57 16.78 0.63
N THR A 224 -4.01 15.59 0.25
CA THR A 224 -5.43 15.20 0.24
C THR A 224 -5.58 13.89 0.99
N ALA A 225 -6.60 13.78 1.85
CA ALA A 225 -6.82 12.60 2.67
C ALA A 225 -8.22 12.02 2.45
N PHE A 226 -8.32 10.71 2.33
CA PHE A 226 -9.57 9.97 2.21
C PHE A 226 -9.73 9.08 3.43
N ARG A 227 -10.75 9.33 4.24
CA ARG A 227 -11.06 8.53 5.42
C ARG A 227 -12.01 7.41 5.06
N LEU A 228 -11.66 6.19 5.39
CA LEU A 228 -12.47 5.01 5.17
C LEU A 228 -13.22 4.60 6.45
N PHE A 229 -14.26 3.81 6.28
CA PHE A 229 -15.12 3.37 7.38
C PHE A 229 -14.33 2.57 8.43
N GLY A 230 -13.44 1.67 8.04
CA GLY A 230 -12.64 0.82 8.91
C GLY A 230 -11.52 1.53 9.70
N GLY A 231 -11.40 2.87 9.59
CA GLY A 231 -10.37 3.65 10.30
C GLY A 231 -9.11 3.90 9.49
N ASN A 232 -8.95 3.30 8.32
CA ASN A 232 -7.88 3.63 7.40
C ASN A 232 -8.06 5.04 6.84
N VAL A 233 -6.95 5.71 6.59
CA VAL A 233 -6.88 7.03 5.99
C VAL A 233 -5.81 6.99 4.90
N ILE A 234 -6.24 7.09 3.66
CA ILE A 234 -5.32 7.20 2.53
C ILE A 234 -4.97 8.66 2.33
N VAL A 235 -3.69 8.96 2.27
CA VAL A 235 -3.19 10.32 2.12
C VAL A 235 -2.30 10.41 0.90
N VAL A 236 -2.63 11.37 0.03
CA VAL A 236 -1.83 11.71 -1.15
C VAL A 236 -1.07 12.99 -0.89
N GLY A 237 0.24 12.97 -1.09
CA GLY A 237 1.13 14.13 -1.05
C GLY A 237 1.66 14.47 -2.43
N SER A 238 1.69 15.74 -2.79
CA SER A 238 2.14 16.25 -4.08
C SER A 238 2.86 17.58 -3.95
N GLU A 239 3.81 17.83 -4.83
CA GLU A 239 4.45 19.15 -4.98
C GLU A 239 3.64 20.08 -5.91
N ASN A 240 2.59 19.61 -6.54
CA ASN A 240 1.66 20.40 -7.33
C ASN A 240 0.64 21.13 -6.44
N GLU A 241 -0.11 22.05 -7.05
CA GLU A 241 -1.23 22.69 -6.38
C GLU A 241 -2.29 21.66 -5.98
N ARG A 242 -3.04 22.00 -4.94
CA ARG A 242 -4.08 21.13 -4.43
C ARG A 242 -5.23 21.04 -5.43
N LEU A 243 -5.58 19.83 -5.85
CA LEU A 243 -6.76 19.60 -6.66
C LEU A 243 -8.04 19.87 -5.84
N ALA A 244 -9.02 20.49 -6.47
CA ALA A 244 -10.35 20.61 -5.90
C ALA A 244 -11.06 19.25 -5.86
N LEU A 245 -11.95 19.03 -4.88
CA LEU A 245 -12.64 17.74 -4.75
C LEU A 245 -13.49 17.38 -5.97
N ALA A 246 -14.09 18.38 -6.60
CA ALA A 246 -14.85 18.20 -7.83
C ALA A 246 -13.94 17.65 -8.94
N GLU A 247 -12.78 18.25 -9.11
CA GLU A 247 -11.78 17.83 -10.10
C GLU A 247 -11.25 16.40 -9.82
N ILE A 248 -10.98 16.08 -8.55
CA ILE A 248 -10.59 14.71 -8.18
C ILE A 248 -11.66 13.71 -8.60
N ARG A 249 -12.94 14.00 -8.35
CA ARG A 249 -14.06 13.12 -8.72
C ARG A 249 -14.20 12.94 -10.22
N GLU A 250 -14.04 14.01 -10.99
CA GLU A 250 -14.04 13.96 -12.46
C GLU A 250 -12.91 13.08 -12.99
N ARG A 251 -11.69 13.30 -12.50
CA ARG A 251 -10.52 12.50 -12.89
C ARG A 251 -10.69 11.02 -12.52
N ILE A 252 -11.25 10.73 -11.35
CA ILE A 252 -11.53 9.36 -10.91
C ILE A 252 -12.59 8.70 -11.79
N ALA A 253 -13.62 9.42 -12.24
CA ALA A 253 -14.60 8.88 -13.17
C ALA A 253 -13.94 8.47 -14.52
N VAL A 254 -13.06 9.33 -15.05
CA VAL A 254 -12.28 9.02 -16.26
C VAL A 254 -11.36 7.81 -16.06
N VAL A 255 -10.70 7.70 -14.91
CA VAL A 255 -9.85 6.56 -14.56
C VAL A 255 -10.68 5.28 -14.46
N GLN A 256 -11.85 5.32 -13.82
CA GLN A 256 -12.76 4.18 -13.72
C GLN A 256 -13.21 3.69 -15.11
N GLU A 257 -13.58 4.61 -15.98
CA GLU A 257 -13.97 4.28 -17.36
C GLU A 257 -12.80 3.67 -18.16
N ARG A 258 -11.61 4.26 -18.02
CA ARG A 258 -10.40 3.84 -18.74
C ARG A 258 -9.97 2.42 -18.38
N TYR A 259 -9.95 2.07 -17.11
CA TYR A 259 -9.40 0.80 -16.63
C TYR A 259 -10.47 -0.25 -16.35
N GLY A 260 -11.70 0.14 -16.05
CA GLY A 260 -12.80 -0.78 -15.81
C GLY A 260 -12.58 -1.69 -14.61
N PHE A 261 -12.06 -1.12 -13.50
CA PHE A 261 -11.86 -1.88 -12.26
C PHE A 261 -13.15 -2.57 -11.82
N ASN A 262 -13.06 -3.76 -11.23
CA ASN A 262 -14.19 -4.51 -10.72
C ASN A 262 -14.75 -4.02 -9.37
N PHE A 263 -14.32 -2.84 -8.93
CA PHE A 263 -14.83 -2.07 -7.79
C PHE A 263 -14.95 -0.59 -8.20
N SER A 264 -15.70 0.20 -7.41
CA SER A 264 -16.02 1.58 -7.76
C SER A 264 -15.08 2.59 -7.08
N LEU A 265 -14.10 3.11 -7.81
CA LEU A 265 -13.30 4.25 -7.34
C LEU A 265 -14.13 5.51 -7.08
N PRO A 266 -15.16 5.87 -7.89
CA PRO A 266 -16.03 6.99 -7.60
C PRO A 266 -16.74 6.91 -6.24
N GLU A 267 -17.14 5.71 -5.80
CA GLU A 267 -17.75 5.53 -4.47
C GLU A 267 -16.77 5.79 -3.34
N LEU A 268 -15.55 5.30 -3.46
CA LEU A 268 -14.47 5.56 -2.51
C LEU A 268 -14.13 7.07 -2.43
N ALA A 269 -14.14 7.76 -3.56
CA ALA A 269 -13.90 9.20 -3.63
C ALA A 269 -15.04 10.04 -3.00
N ARG A 270 -16.27 9.50 -2.88
CA ARG A 270 -17.40 10.17 -2.19
C ARG A 270 -17.16 10.28 -0.68
N GLY A 271 -16.51 9.32 -0.06
CA GLY A 271 -16.15 9.32 1.37
C GLY A 271 -15.30 10.52 1.80
N GLY A 272 -14.92 11.29 0.82
CA GLY A 272 -14.54 12.69 0.81
C GLY A 272 -13.21 12.99 1.46
N ALA A 273 -12.46 13.74 0.75
CA ALA A 273 -11.35 14.55 1.20
C ALA A 273 -11.82 15.72 2.11
N SER A 274 -12.69 15.51 3.06
CA SER A 274 -12.70 16.35 4.24
C SER A 274 -11.39 16.02 4.93
N GLY A 275 -10.45 16.98 4.96
CA GLY A 275 -9.15 16.72 5.52
C GLY A 275 -9.32 15.94 6.82
N ALA A 276 -8.92 14.65 6.79
CA ALA A 276 -8.95 13.86 8.00
C ALA A 276 -8.20 14.67 9.03
N SER A 277 -8.93 15.28 9.94
CA SER A 277 -8.40 16.24 10.87
C SER A 277 -7.36 15.54 11.74
N TYR A 278 -6.24 16.16 11.89
CA TYR A 278 -5.20 15.77 12.83
C TYR A 278 -4.93 16.94 13.77
N ARG A 279 -4.42 16.65 14.94
CA ARG A 279 -4.12 17.63 15.95
C ARG A 279 -2.97 18.53 15.49
N GLN A 280 -3.23 19.82 15.34
CA GLN A 280 -2.24 20.79 14.90
C GLN A 280 -1.06 20.96 15.90
N SER A 281 -1.27 20.68 17.18
CA SER A 281 -0.23 20.68 18.21
C SER A 281 0.64 19.42 18.25
N ALA A 282 0.30 18.39 17.44
CA ALA A 282 1.11 17.16 17.37
C ALA A 282 2.54 17.47 16.88
N PRO A 283 3.58 16.80 17.39
CA PRO A 283 4.95 17.01 16.96
C PRO A 283 5.16 16.51 15.52
N ILE A 284 6.08 17.16 14.82
CA ILE A 284 6.62 16.65 13.55
C ILE A 284 7.67 15.58 13.88
N LEU A 285 7.51 14.40 13.29
CA LEU A 285 8.46 13.31 13.46
C LEU A 285 9.75 13.59 12.69
N ARG A 286 10.89 13.37 13.36
CA ARG A 286 12.24 13.54 12.81
C ARG A 286 13.11 12.34 13.14
N ASP A 287 14.15 12.11 12.38
CA ASP A 287 15.09 11.00 12.60
C ASP A 287 15.74 11.05 14.00
N ALA A 288 15.95 12.24 14.53
CA ALA A 288 16.48 12.40 15.88
C ALA A 288 15.64 11.67 16.96
N TYR A 289 14.32 11.59 16.81
CA TYR A 289 13.46 10.86 17.75
C TYR A 289 13.66 9.35 17.67
N THR A 290 13.94 8.81 16.48
CA THR A 290 14.17 7.37 16.30
C THR A 290 15.51 6.92 16.86
N LEU A 291 16.53 7.79 16.79
CA LEU A 291 17.88 7.50 17.30
C LEU A 291 17.97 7.54 18.83
N MET A 292 17.15 8.36 19.49
CA MET A 292 17.15 8.50 20.96
C MET A 292 16.23 7.48 21.66
N GLY A 293 15.47 6.67 20.91
CA GLY A 293 14.44 5.80 21.49
C GLY A 293 13.28 6.59 22.14
N GLU A 294 13.29 7.92 22.00
CA GLU A 294 12.28 8.82 22.52
C GLU A 294 11.15 8.98 21.51
N MET A 295 10.09 8.22 21.69
CA MET A 295 8.84 8.51 21.00
C MET A 295 8.24 9.80 21.55
N PRO A 296 7.75 10.73 20.71
CA PRO A 296 6.97 11.83 21.23
C PRO A 296 5.80 11.29 22.06
N PRO A 297 5.42 11.92 23.17
CA PRO A 297 4.38 11.41 24.05
C PRO A 297 3.10 11.13 23.25
N PRO A 298 2.43 9.99 23.51
CA PRO A 298 1.20 9.63 22.82
C PRO A 298 0.18 10.77 22.96
N THR A 299 -0.39 11.16 21.85
CA THR A 299 -1.45 12.17 21.85
C THR A 299 -2.72 11.51 22.41
N THR A 300 -2.99 11.67 23.70
CA THR A 300 -4.24 11.21 24.31
C THR A 300 -5.40 11.94 23.61
N ARG A 301 -6.22 11.20 22.88
CA ARG A 301 -7.54 11.69 22.42
C ARG A 301 -8.42 11.81 23.67
N ARG A 302 -8.85 13.03 24.00
CA ARG A 302 -10.00 13.25 24.86
C ARG A 302 -11.26 13.14 24.01
#